data_ef4e63d5f4e82ff09b2c1851375ecce0
#
_entry.id   ef4e63d5f4e82ff09b2c1851375ecce0
#
_cell.length_a   1.000
_cell.length_b   1.000
_cell.length_c   1.000
_cell.angle_alpha   90.00
_cell.angle_beta   90.00
_cell.angle_gamma   90.00
#
_symmetry.space_group_name_H-M   'P 1'
#
loop_
_entity.id
_entity.type
_entity.pdbx_description
1 polymer ?
#
loop_
_entity_poly.entity_id
_entity_poly.type
_entity_poly.pdbx_seq_one_letter_code
_entity_poly.pdbx_strand_id
1 'polypeptide(L)'
;GALAATELEKYVVKMHKKTGLVPEQPVREGSATSHNITPASVKPATEDNGNALFTSDMLAQLNAVFGKMESKLVLSLGLDSRDSSNELKHYMEELAKLTDKLSVRLEENVDEKEAPYVKVCRDDRSYSGLAFHGIPGGHEVTSFILGLYNVAGPGQQIEDDIKSKIEAVDKETKIKLMVSLTCTMCPDLV
;
A
#
# COMPACT_ATOMS: atom_id res chain seq x y z
N GLY A 1 -19.56 18.40 6.02
CA GLY A 1 -18.82 17.34 5.37
C GLY A 1 -17.34 17.65 5.05
N ALA A 2 -16.99 18.89 4.67
CA ALA A 2 -15.60 19.22 4.25
C ALA A 2 -14.59 19.30 5.42
N LEU A 3 -15.03 19.56 6.64
CA LEU A 3 -14.17 19.64 7.82
C LEU A 3 -13.61 18.28 8.26
N ALA A 4 -14.33 17.19 8.01
CA ALA A 4 -13.88 15.86 8.39
C ALA A 4 -12.71 15.34 7.53
N ALA A 5 -12.68 15.70 6.25
CA ALA A 5 -11.60 15.30 5.35
C ALA A 5 -10.26 15.97 5.72
N THR A 6 -10.29 17.27 6.07
CA THR A 6 -9.09 18.03 6.42
C THR A 6 -8.47 17.56 7.75
N GLU A 7 -9.29 17.15 8.71
CA GLU A 7 -8.82 16.59 9.98
C GLU A 7 -8.24 15.19 9.80
N LEU A 8 -8.87 14.37 8.96
CA LEU A 8 -8.37 13.04 8.62
C LEU A 8 -7.01 13.13 7.92
N GLU A 9 -6.86 14.06 6.98
CA GLU A 9 -5.63 14.31 6.23
C GLU A 9 -4.47 14.71 7.16
N LYS A 10 -4.69 15.64 8.09
CA LYS A 10 -3.71 16.02 9.12
C LYS A 10 -3.31 14.84 10.00
N TYR A 11 -4.25 13.94 10.26
CA TYR A 11 -4.04 12.78 11.09
C TYR A 11 -3.19 11.73 10.37
N VAL A 12 -3.46 11.44 9.10
CA VAL A 12 -2.67 10.53 8.26
C VAL A 12 -1.22 10.98 8.15
N VAL A 13 -0.97 12.26 7.88
CA VAL A 13 0.39 12.86 7.84
C VAL A 13 1.11 12.71 9.18
N LYS A 14 0.42 12.92 10.30
CA LYS A 14 0.97 12.76 11.65
C LYS A 14 1.32 11.30 11.96
N MET A 15 0.55 10.35 11.44
CA MET A 15 0.78 8.92 11.60
C MET A 15 2.02 8.44 10.84
N HIS A 16 2.22 8.85 9.59
CA HIS A 16 3.40 8.54 8.81
C HIS A 16 4.69 8.96 9.53
N LYS A 17 4.69 10.11 10.18
CA LYS A 17 5.83 10.58 10.97
C LYS A 17 6.11 9.78 12.23
N LYS A 18 5.09 9.19 12.85
CA LYS A 18 5.22 8.41 14.09
C LYS A 18 5.67 6.96 13.88
N THR A 19 5.29 6.34 12.78
CA THR A 19 5.55 4.91 12.56
C THR A 19 6.96 4.60 12.06
N GLY A 20 7.66 5.59 11.48
CA GLY A 20 8.99 5.41 10.93
C GLY A 20 9.07 4.36 9.81
N LEU A 21 7.93 3.96 9.26
CA LEU A 21 7.83 2.96 8.20
C LEU A 21 8.03 3.56 6.80
N VAL A 22 7.95 4.89 6.71
CA VAL A 22 8.18 5.64 5.47
C VAL A 22 9.37 6.56 5.67
N PRO A 23 10.39 6.53 4.81
CA PRO A 23 11.49 7.50 4.86
C PRO A 23 10.95 8.92 4.65
N GLU A 24 11.37 9.86 5.47
CA GLU A 24 11.08 11.28 5.24
C GLU A 24 11.61 11.68 3.86
N GLN A 25 10.72 11.99 2.93
CA GLN A 25 11.12 12.65 1.69
C GLN A 25 11.51 14.10 2.01
N PRO A 26 12.66 14.59 1.53
CA PRO A 26 13.05 15.97 1.77
C PRO A 26 12.05 16.92 1.12
N VAL A 27 11.42 17.74 1.94
CA VAL A 27 10.58 18.86 1.49
C VAL A 27 11.47 19.77 0.66
N ARG A 28 11.23 19.85 -0.64
CA ARG A 28 11.89 20.83 -1.51
C ARG A 28 11.27 22.19 -1.27
N GLU A 29 11.88 22.98 -0.40
CA GLU A 29 11.66 24.41 -0.41
C GLU A 29 12.18 24.99 -1.74
N GLY A 30 11.29 25.64 -2.47
CA GLY A 30 11.63 26.32 -3.70
C GLY A 30 12.51 27.53 -3.43
N SER A 31 13.73 27.52 -3.93
CA SER A 31 14.50 28.73 -4.21
C SER A 31 15.19 28.55 -5.54
N ALA A 32 14.80 29.41 -6.47
CA ALA A 32 15.41 29.53 -7.78
C ALA A 32 16.79 30.16 -7.64
N THR A 33 17.84 29.42 -7.99
CA THR A 33 19.09 30.04 -8.50
C THR A 33 19.78 29.09 -9.46
N SER A 34 19.90 29.57 -10.68
CA SER A 34 20.59 28.98 -11.80
C SER A 34 22.08 28.90 -11.52
N HIS A 35 22.67 27.71 -11.56
CA HIS A 35 24.09 27.53 -11.91
C HIS A 35 24.28 26.24 -12.71
N ASN A 36 24.77 26.46 -13.91
CA ASN A 36 25.30 25.48 -14.86
C ASN A 36 26.38 24.60 -14.22
N ILE A 37 26.18 23.28 -14.17
CA ILE A 37 27.28 22.33 -14.02
C ILE A 37 27.01 21.11 -14.90
N THR A 38 27.98 20.82 -15.75
CA THR A 38 28.13 19.75 -16.73
C THR A 38 27.90 18.35 -16.12
N PRO A 39 27.31 17.40 -16.85
CA PRO A 39 27.00 16.08 -16.29
C PRO A 39 28.25 15.20 -16.19
N ALA A 40 28.64 14.87 -14.98
CA ALA A 40 29.54 13.77 -14.72
C ALA A 40 28.75 12.45 -14.79
N SER A 41 29.19 11.61 -15.69
CA SER A 41 28.69 10.26 -15.96
C SER A 41 28.76 9.39 -14.68
N VAL A 42 27.63 9.14 -14.05
CA VAL A 42 27.48 8.06 -13.07
C VAL A 42 26.86 6.88 -13.79
N LYS A 43 27.66 5.83 -14.00
CA LYS A 43 27.19 4.53 -14.46
C LYS A 43 26.15 3.99 -13.47
N PRO A 44 24.99 3.47 -13.91
CA PRO A 44 24.14 2.68 -13.04
C PRO A 44 24.85 1.37 -12.73
N ALA A 45 25.05 1.09 -11.46
CA ALA A 45 25.40 -0.24 -10.99
C ALA A 45 24.16 -1.12 -11.22
N THR A 46 24.20 -1.91 -12.27
CA THR A 46 23.29 -3.03 -12.51
C THR A 46 23.69 -4.15 -11.57
N GLU A 47 23.05 -4.28 -10.43
CA GLU A 47 22.89 -5.56 -9.76
C GLU A 47 21.51 -6.10 -10.12
N ASP A 48 21.51 -6.96 -11.11
CA ASP A 48 20.40 -7.79 -11.55
C ASP A 48 20.11 -8.83 -10.45
N ASN A 49 19.24 -8.47 -9.51
CA ASN A 49 18.59 -9.42 -8.64
C ASN A 49 17.22 -9.71 -9.24
N GLY A 50 17.08 -10.88 -9.82
CA GLY A 50 16.01 -11.46 -10.64
C GLY A 50 14.53 -11.21 -10.27
N ASN A 51 14.19 -10.07 -9.73
CA ASN A 51 12.81 -9.63 -9.51
C ASN A 51 12.66 -8.17 -9.97
N ALA A 52 12.50 -8.00 -11.29
CA ALA A 52 12.35 -6.69 -11.94
C ALA A 52 11.10 -5.89 -11.49
N LEU A 53 10.19 -6.50 -10.71
CA LEU A 53 8.95 -5.88 -10.23
C LEU A 53 9.13 -5.03 -8.98
N PHE A 54 10.12 -5.32 -8.15
CA PHE A 54 10.35 -4.64 -6.89
C PHE A 54 11.74 -4.01 -6.85
N THR A 55 11.79 -2.72 -6.57
CA THR A 55 13.08 -2.02 -6.36
C THR A 55 13.71 -2.44 -5.03
N SER A 56 15.00 -2.20 -4.85
CA SER A 56 15.70 -2.47 -3.59
C SER A 56 15.04 -1.76 -2.39
N ASP A 57 14.56 -0.54 -2.59
CA ASP A 57 13.89 0.23 -1.54
C ASP A 57 12.53 -0.37 -1.18
N MET A 58 11.76 -0.84 -2.18
CA MET A 58 10.51 -1.57 -1.97
C MET A 58 10.74 -2.87 -1.21
N LEU A 59 11.77 -3.63 -1.59
CA LEU A 59 12.13 -4.87 -0.90
C LEU A 59 12.52 -4.63 0.56
N ALA A 60 13.24 -3.55 0.84
CA ALA A 60 13.60 -3.17 2.22
C ALA A 60 12.35 -2.85 3.06
N GLN A 61 11.40 -2.09 2.51
CA GLN A 61 10.12 -1.78 3.17
C GLN A 61 9.27 -3.04 3.39
N LEU A 62 9.12 -3.88 2.37
CA LEU A 62 8.40 -5.14 2.44
C LEU A 62 8.98 -6.06 3.52
N ASN A 63 10.30 -6.25 3.54
CA ASN A 63 10.97 -7.07 4.55
C ASN A 63 10.78 -6.53 5.98
N ALA A 64 10.81 -5.21 6.16
CA ALA A 64 10.54 -4.60 7.44
C ALA A 64 9.11 -4.88 7.95
N VAL A 65 8.13 -4.85 7.03
CA VAL A 65 6.73 -5.18 7.35
C VAL A 65 6.56 -6.67 7.60
N PHE A 66 7.10 -7.53 6.74
CA PHE A 66 7.03 -8.98 6.92
C PHE A 66 7.62 -9.43 8.26
N GLY A 67 8.71 -8.79 8.71
CA GLY A 67 9.29 -9.04 10.03
C GLY A 67 8.36 -8.68 11.21
N LYS A 68 7.46 -7.72 11.01
CA LYS A 68 6.51 -7.24 12.03
C LYS A 68 5.12 -7.90 11.95
N MET A 69 4.82 -8.64 10.89
CA MET A 69 3.57 -9.36 10.78
C MET A 69 3.50 -10.47 11.84
N GLU A 70 2.42 -10.53 12.58
CA GLU A 70 2.16 -11.52 13.64
C GLU A 70 1.29 -12.68 13.14
N SER A 71 0.58 -12.47 12.02
CA SER A 71 -0.28 -13.47 11.39
C SER A 71 -0.04 -13.58 9.90
N LYS A 72 -0.51 -14.68 9.31
CA LYS A 72 -0.51 -14.87 7.86
C LYS A 72 -1.70 -14.18 7.22
N LEU A 73 -1.54 -13.81 5.96
CA LEU A 73 -2.59 -13.22 5.15
C LEU A 73 -2.80 -14.01 3.85
N VAL A 74 -4.04 -13.97 3.37
CA VAL A 74 -4.45 -14.50 2.08
C VAL A 74 -4.84 -13.34 1.17
N LEU A 75 -4.12 -13.17 0.07
CA LEU A 75 -4.43 -12.21 -0.99
C LEU A 75 -5.44 -12.85 -1.93
N SER A 76 -6.71 -12.49 -1.80
CA SER A 76 -7.81 -13.04 -2.58
C SER A 76 -8.04 -12.19 -3.81
N LEU A 77 -7.80 -12.75 -5.01
CA LEU A 77 -7.83 -12.04 -6.27
C LEU A 77 -9.16 -12.23 -7.00
N GLY A 78 -9.83 -11.13 -7.31
CA GLY A 78 -10.94 -11.09 -8.23
C GLY A 78 -10.44 -10.64 -9.61
N LEU A 79 -10.40 -11.56 -10.56
CA LEU A 79 -9.81 -11.36 -11.88
C LEU A 79 -10.86 -11.55 -12.97
N ASP A 80 -10.71 -10.80 -14.04
CA ASP A 80 -11.48 -10.95 -15.28
C ASP A 80 -10.55 -11.31 -16.46
N SER A 81 -11.03 -11.18 -17.68
CA SER A 81 -10.27 -11.52 -18.89
C SER A 81 -9.30 -10.43 -19.38
N ARG A 82 -9.19 -9.31 -18.69
CA ARG A 82 -8.32 -8.19 -19.10
C ARG A 82 -6.84 -8.47 -18.79
N ASP A 83 -5.95 -7.87 -19.57
CA ASP A 83 -4.50 -7.98 -19.33
C ASP A 83 -4.09 -7.48 -17.95
N SER A 84 -4.76 -6.42 -17.46
CA SER A 84 -4.54 -5.90 -16.09
C SER A 84 -4.83 -6.93 -14.98
N SER A 85 -5.70 -7.90 -15.22
CA SER A 85 -5.94 -9.02 -14.31
C SER A 85 -4.75 -9.99 -14.27
N ASN A 86 -4.16 -10.28 -15.43
CA ASN A 86 -2.97 -11.11 -15.51
C ASN A 86 -1.76 -10.44 -14.85
N GLU A 87 -1.62 -9.14 -15.05
CA GLU A 87 -0.56 -8.34 -14.43
C GLU A 87 -0.74 -8.29 -12.91
N LEU A 88 -1.95 -8.05 -12.39
CA LEU A 88 -2.23 -8.08 -10.95
C LEU A 88 -1.92 -9.45 -10.35
N LYS A 89 -2.34 -10.53 -11.02
CA LYS A 89 -2.05 -11.89 -10.59
C LYS A 89 -0.55 -12.13 -10.47
N HIS A 90 0.19 -11.81 -11.53
CA HIS A 90 1.64 -11.97 -11.54
C HIS A 90 2.31 -11.18 -10.43
N TYR A 91 1.92 -9.91 -10.26
CA TYR A 91 2.45 -9.04 -9.20
C TYR A 91 2.22 -9.63 -7.80
N MET A 92 1.03 -10.13 -7.51
CA MET A 92 0.70 -10.69 -6.20
C MET A 92 1.38 -12.06 -5.96
N GLU A 93 1.53 -12.88 -6.99
CA GLU A 93 2.26 -14.15 -6.91
C GLU A 93 3.75 -13.91 -6.64
N GLU A 94 4.38 -12.94 -7.30
CA GLU A 94 5.77 -12.58 -7.04
C GLU A 94 5.96 -11.98 -5.64
N LEU A 95 5.02 -11.15 -5.19
CA LEU A 95 5.03 -10.61 -3.83
C LEU A 95 4.94 -11.73 -2.78
N ALA A 96 4.07 -12.69 -2.98
CA ALA A 96 3.89 -13.81 -2.04
C ALA A 96 5.12 -14.72 -1.94
N LYS A 97 5.97 -14.78 -2.98
CA LYS A 97 7.24 -15.53 -2.92
C LYS A 97 8.28 -14.90 -1.98
N LEU A 98 8.13 -13.63 -1.62
CA LEU A 98 9.07 -12.92 -0.76
C LEU A 98 8.94 -13.32 0.72
N THR A 99 7.85 -13.96 1.12
CA THR A 99 7.61 -14.33 2.52
C THR A 99 6.66 -15.53 2.64
N ASP A 100 6.82 -16.31 3.69
CA ASP A 100 5.90 -17.41 4.04
C ASP A 100 4.60 -16.94 4.73
N LYS A 101 4.49 -15.62 4.97
CA LYS A 101 3.32 -15.00 5.61
C LYS A 101 2.25 -14.58 4.64
N LEU A 102 2.50 -14.60 3.33
CA LEU A 102 1.53 -14.29 2.30
C LEU A 102 1.22 -15.52 1.44
N SER A 103 -0.04 -15.65 1.09
CA SER A 103 -0.49 -16.62 0.09
C SER A 103 -1.50 -15.99 -0.86
N VAL A 104 -1.59 -16.49 -2.08
CA VAL A 104 -2.50 -16.00 -3.11
C VAL A 104 -3.62 -17.01 -3.33
N ARG A 105 -4.84 -16.52 -3.51
CA ARG A 105 -6.02 -17.33 -3.87
C ARG A 105 -6.83 -16.60 -4.93
N LEU A 106 -7.39 -17.33 -5.86
CA LEU A 106 -8.38 -16.81 -6.82
C LEU A 106 -9.79 -16.91 -6.23
N GLU A 107 -10.60 -15.88 -6.43
CA GLU A 107 -12.02 -15.92 -6.09
C GLU A 107 -12.80 -16.67 -7.18
N GLU A 108 -13.74 -17.50 -6.77
CA GLU A 108 -14.61 -18.26 -7.69
C GLU A 108 -15.77 -17.37 -8.23
N ASN A 109 -16.26 -16.47 -7.38
CA ASN A 109 -17.37 -15.57 -7.71
C ASN A 109 -16.84 -14.13 -7.73
N VAL A 110 -16.47 -13.66 -8.90
CA VAL A 110 -15.89 -12.33 -9.11
C VAL A 110 -16.98 -11.36 -9.55
N ASP A 111 -17.04 -10.20 -8.92
CA ASP A 111 -17.81 -9.08 -9.49
C ASP A 111 -16.97 -8.45 -10.62
N GLU A 112 -17.34 -8.74 -11.87
CA GLU A 112 -16.64 -8.25 -13.06
C GLU A 112 -16.60 -6.72 -13.14
N LYS A 113 -17.54 -6.02 -12.49
CA LYS A 113 -17.56 -4.55 -12.46
C LYS A 113 -16.50 -3.96 -11.55
N GLU A 114 -16.09 -4.71 -10.54
CA GLU A 114 -15.10 -4.32 -9.56
C GLU A 114 -13.70 -4.87 -9.91
N ALA A 115 -13.59 -5.94 -10.73
CA ALA A 115 -12.32 -6.54 -11.15
C ALA A 115 -11.47 -5.56 -11.99
N PRO A 116 -10.13 -5.70 -12.01
CA PRO A 116 -9.36 -6.59 -11.16
C PRO A 116 -9.15 -5.99 -9.77
N TYR A 117 -9.17 -6.84 -8.75
CA TYR A 117 -8.92 -6.42 -7.37
C TYR A 117 -8.18 -7.49 -6.55
N VAL A 118 -7.54 -7.05 -5.48
CA VAL A 118 -7.03 -7.88 -4.41
C VAL A 118 -7.70 -7.52 -3.09
N LYS A 119 -8.34 -8.49 -2.45
CA LYS A 119 -8.82 -8.39 -1.07
C LYS A 119 -7.78 -8.94 -0.12
N VAL A 120 -7.48 -8.19 0.92
CA VAL A 120 -6.64 -8.67 2.02
C VAL A 120 -7.51 -9.47 2.97
N CYS A 121 -7.26 -10.76 3.08
CA CYS A 121 -7.98 -11.65 3.99
C CYS A 121 -7.04 -12.15 5.10
N ARG A 122 -7.60 -12.46 6.26
CA ARG A 122 -6.87 -13.09 7.36
C ARG A 122 -6.55 -14.55 7.05
N ASP A 123 -5.77 -15.20 7.89
CA ASP A 123 -5.37 -16.60 7.72
C ASP A 123 -6.57 -17.58 7.68
N ASP A 124 -7.63 -17.27 8.41
CA ASP A 124 -8.91 -17.99 8.38
C ASP A 124 -9.76 -17.70 7.13
N ARG A 125 -9.22 -16.92 6.18
CA ARG A 125 -9.86 -16.45 4.95
C ARG A 125 -10.99 -15.43 5.15
N SER A 126 -11.22 -14.93 6.37
CA SER A 126 -12.15 -13.84 6.59
C SER A 126 -11.65 -12.56 5.93
N TYR A 127 -12.56 -11.82 5.29
CA TYR A 127 -12.23 -10.55 4.67
C TYR A 127 -11.93 -9.49 5.74
N SER A 128 -10.81 -8.79 5.60
CA SER A 128 -10.39 -7.76 6.58
C SER A 128 -11.15 -6.44 6.44
N GLY A 129 -11.86 -6.24 5.34
CA GLY A 129 -12.45 -4.95 4.97
C GLY A 129 -11.60 -4.13 4.00
N LEU A 130 -10.37 -4.56 3.69
CA LEU A 130 -9.42 -3.84 2.86
C LEU A 130 -9.28 -4.49 1.48
N ALA A 131 -9.49 -3.71 0.42
CA ALA A 131 -9.27 -4.13 -0.96
C ALA A 131 -8.59 -3.03 -1.78
N PHE A 132 -7.80 -3.45 -2.75
CA PHE A 132 -7.18 -2.59 -3.74
C PHE A 132 -7.64 -3.00 -5.14
N HIS A 133 -8.08 -2.04 -5.93
CA HIS A 133 -8.51 -2.24 -7.31
C HIS A 133 -7.38 -1.86 -8.26
N GLY A 134 -6.99 -2.80 -9.12
CA GLY A 134 -5.79 -2.70 -9.95
C GLY A 134 -4.50 -3.04 -9.19
N ILE A 135 -3.34 -2.77 -9.80
CA ILE A 135 -2.04 -3.06 -9.21
C ILE A 135 -1.65 -1.91 -8.27
N PRO A 136 -1.41 -2.18 -6.98
CA PRO A 136 -0.94 -1.16 -6.04
C PRO A 136 0.56 -0.89 -6.29
N GLY A 137 0.84 -0.16 -7.38
CA GLY A 137 2.19 0.19 -7.82
C GLY A 137 2.50 1.67 -7.61
N GLY A 138 3.69 2.12 -8.03
CA GLY A 138 4.10 3.50 -7.90
C GLY A 138 4.05 3.99 -6.45
N HIS A 139 3.41 5.13 -6.21
CA HIS A 139 3.28 5.71 -4.87
C HIS A 139 2.33 4.91 -3.96
N GLU A 140 1.40 4.12 -4.52
CA GLU A 140 0.43 3.33 -3.76
C GLU A 140 1.02 2.05 -3.14
N VAL A 141 2.25 1.68 -3.46
CA VAL A 141 2.95 0.57 -2.80
C VAL A 141 3.01 0.77 -1.29
N THR A 142 3.25 2.01 -0.86
CA THR A 142 3.31 2.34 0.57
C THR A 142 1.98 2.10 1.27
N SER A 143 0.86 2.55 0.67
CA SER A 143 -0.49 2.33 1.20
C SER A 143 -0.81 0.84 1.31
N PHE A 144 -0.43 0.07 0.29
CA PHE A 144 -0.63 -1.38 0.28
C PHE A 144 0.18 -2.07 1.38
N ILE A 145 1.47 -1.73 1.52
CA ILE A 145 2.36 -2.29 2.56
C ILE A 145 1.83 -1.97 3.96
N LEU A 146 1.39 -0.72 4.19
CA LEU A 146 0.78 -0.32 5.46
C LEU A 146 -0.54 -1.06 5.72
N GLY A 147 -1.33 -1.29 4.68
CA GLY A 147 -2.54 -2.12 4.77
C GLY A 147 -2.24 -3.54 5.26
N LEU A 148 -1.22 -4.20 4.70
CA LEU A 148 -0.79 -5.52 5.17
C LEU A 148 -0.34 -5.47 6.64
N TYR A 149 0.43 -4.45 7.03
CA TYR A 149 0.87 -4.25 8.40
C TYR A 149 -0.29 -4.04 9.38
N ASN A 150 -1.29 -3.25 8.98
CA ASN A 150 -2.45 -2.97 9.81
C ASN A 150 -3.36 -4.21 10.00
N VAL A 151 -3.40 -5.12 9.03
CA VAL A 151 -4.22 -6.35 9.12
C VAL A 151 -3.50 -7.48 9.85
N ALA A 152 -2.19 -7.62 9.69
CA ALA A 152 -1.43 -8.78 10.16
C ALA A 152 -0.45 -8.51 11.30
N GLY A 153 -0.24 -7.25 11.64
CA GLY A 153 0.71 -6.83 12.67
C GLY A 153 0.03 -6.06 13.80
N PRO A 154 0.82 -5.37 14.63
CA PRO A 154 0.28 -4.55 15.73
C PRO A 154 -0.52 -3.33 15.23
N GLY A 155 -0.44 -3.04 13.92
CA GLY A 155 -1.10 -1.91 13.29
C GLY A 155 -0.48 -0.56 13.65
N GLN A 156 -0.93 0.46 12.92
CA GLN A 156 -0.56 1.84 13.20
C GLN A 156 -1.25 2.32 14.47
N GLN A 157 -0.52 3.09 15.29
CA GLN A 157 -1.08 3.64 16.52
C GLN A 157 -2.08 4.76 16.19
N ILE A 158 -3.29 4.63 16.71
CA ILE A 158 -4.38 5.60 16.59
C ILE A 158 -4.58 6.28 17.94
N GLU A 159 -4.82 7.60 17.94
CA GLU A 159 -5.14 8.33 19.17
C GLU A 159 -6.48 7.82 19.77
N ASP A 160 -6.54 7.66 21.08
CA ASP A 160 -7.66 7.01 21.77
C ASP A 160 -9.02 7.69 21.50
N ASP A 161 -9.02 9.01 21.36
CA ASP A 161 -10.25 9.76 21.05
C ASP A 161 -10.76 9.47 19.62
N ILE A 162 -9.86 9.24 18.67
CA ILE A 162 -10.22 8.86 17.30
C ILE A 162 -10.66 7.41 17.25
N LYS A 163 -9.95 6.53 17.95
CA LYS A 163 -10.32 5.13 18.08
C LYS A 163 -11.74 4.99 18.64
N SER A 164 -12.03 5.71 19.72
CA SER A 164 -13.37 5.71 20.33
C SER A 164 -14.47 6.19 19.38
N LYS A 165 -14.17 7.20 18.54
CA LYS A 165 -15.11 7.69 17.51
C LYS A 165 -15.34 6.67 16.39
N ILE A 166 -14.28 5.95 15.98
CA ILE A 166 -14.40 4.88 14.99
C ILE A 166 -15.21 3.71 15.54
N GLU A 167 -14.95 3.30 16.78
CA GLU A 167 -15.67 2.22 17.46
C GLU A 167 -17.15 2.54 17.69
N ALA A 168 -17.50 3.82 17.78
CA ALA A 168 -18.88 4.28 17.90
C ALA A 168 -19.68 4.25 16.58
N VAL A 169 -19.05 3.92 15.46
CA VAL A 169 -19.75 3.75 14.18
C VAL A 169 -20.50 2.42 14.21
N ASP A 170 -21.82 2.48 14.28
CA ASP A 170 -22.72 1.34 14.41
C ASP A 170 -23.28 0.80 13.09
N LYS A 171 -22.89 1.40 11.96
CA LYS A 171 -23.35 1.05 10.61
C LYS A 171 -22.21 0.55 9.74
N GLU A 172 -22.50 -0.46 8.95
CA GLU A 172 -21.59 -0.87 7.88
C GLU A 172 -21.31 0.33 6.96
N THR A 173 -20.04 0.73 6.90
CA THR A 173 -19.58 1.86 6.10
C THR A 173 -18.59 1.39 5.06
N LYS A 174 -18.88 1.66 3.77
CA LYS A 174 -17.98 1.40 2.65
C LYS A 174 -17.34 2.71 2.22
N ILE A 175 -16.02 2.76 2.30
CA ILE A 175 -15.22 3.90 1.83
C ILE A 175 -14.52 3.49 0.54
N LYS A 176 -14.72 4.24 -0.53
CA LYS A 176 -13.99 4.07 -1.79
C LYS A 176 -13.15 5.31 -2.04
N LEU A 177 -11.83 5.11 -2.10
CA LEU A 177 -10.87 6.15 -2.47
C LEU A 177 -10.41 5.92 -3.90
N MET A 178 -10.44 6.97 -4.71
CA MET A 178 -9.89 6.96 -6.07
C MET A 178 -8.55 7.69 -6.05
N VAL A 179 -7.50 6.97 -6.40
CA VAL A 179 -6.12 7.47 -6.36
C VAL A 179 -5.48 7.40 -7.74
N SER A 180 -4.43 8.18 -7.94
CA SER A 180 -3.59 8.09 -9.14
C SER A 180 -2.20 7.60 -8.74
N LEU A 181 -1.68 6.60 -9.44
CA LEU A 181 -0.35 6.02 -9.19
C LEU A 181 0.79 7.04 -9.33
N THR A 182 0.54 8.17 -9.98
CA THR A 182 1.51 9.27 -10.14
C THR A 182 1.30 10.40 -9.14
N CYS A 183 0.27 10.33 -8.31
CA CYS A 183 -0.04 11.34 -7.31
C CYS A 183 0.81 11.13 -6.05
N THR A 184 1.63 12.10 -5.71
CA THR A 184 2.52 12.03 -4.53
C THR A 184 1.80 12.22 -3.20
N MET A 185 0.59 12.76 -3.22
CA MET A 185 -0.23 13.04 -2.02
C MET A 185 -1.25 11.93 -1.73
N CYS A 186 -1.53 11.05 -2.71
CA CYS A 186 -2.54 10.02 -2.55
C CYS A 186 -2.22 8.99 -1.44
N PRO A 187 -0.96 8.55 -1.26
CA PRO A 187 -0.62 7.64 -0.18
C PRO A 187 -0.86 8.20 1.23
N ASP A 188 -0.87 9.53 1.38
CA ASP A 188 -1.17 10.18 2.66
C ASP A 188 -2.67 10.17 2.97
N LEU A 189 -3.52 9.93 1.96
CA LEU A 189 -4.97 9.84 2.09
C LEU A 189 -5.44 8.40 2.35
N VAL A 190 -4.76 7.42 1.75
CA VAL A 190 -5.07 5.99 1.85
C VAL A 190 -4.55 5.39 3.14
#